data_a76217f9b88454a7c93c1b9ec6150612
#
_entry.id   a76217f9b88454a7c93c1b9ec6150612
#
_cell.length_a   1.000
_cell.length_b   1.000
_cell.length_c   1.000
_cell.angle_alpha   90.00
_cell.angle_beta   90.00
_cell.angle_gamma   90.00
#
_symmetry.space_group_name_H-M   'P 1'
#
loop_
_entity.id
_entity.type
_entity.pdbx_description
1 polymer ?
#
loop_
_entity_poly.entity_id
_entity_poly.type
_entity_poly.pdbx_seq_one_letter_code
_entity_poly.pdbx_strand_id
1 'polypeptide(L)'
;HDQSEALTMSSRIAVFNDGKVQQLSTPDKLYEEPVNSFVAEFIGENNTFAGEVTDISGGKCKVKLEAGGEIISNPISVKSKGEKTKVSLRPERAIIDPEEKMDNKHKGKIEEIIYHGDHARVRLNLLGNKEFILKVPNSSARMDIKRGNEIKVGWNSHDARALDPKSIWDWSVSY
;
A
#
# COMPACT_ATOMS: atom_id res chain seq x y z
N HIS A 1 6.30 -1.37 -23.05
CA HIS A 1 6.91 -1.67 -21.79
C HIS A 1 7.07 -0.49 -20.83
N ASP A 2 6.69 0.71 -21.26
CA ASP A 2 6.56 1.84 -20.35
C ASP A 2 5.16 1.78 -19.71
N GLN A 3 5.11 1.49 -18.40
CA GLN A 3 3.86 1.39 -17.64
C GLN A 3 3.08 2.71 -17.66
N SER A 4 3.77 3.84 -17.56
CA SER A 4 3.15 5.17 -17.58
C SER A 4 2.47 5.43 -18.92
N GLU A 5 3.09 5.07 -20.02
CA GLU A 5 2.53 5.19 -21.36
C GLU A 5 1.31 4.28 -21.52
N ALA A 6 1.39 3.04 -21.12
CA ALA A 6 0.25 2.10 -21.15
C ALA A 6 -0.93 2.62 -20.34
N LEU A 7 -0.68 3.15 -19.14
CA LEU A 7 -1.71 3.70 -18.25
C LEU A 7 -2.40 4.94 -18.83
N THR A 8 -1.74 5.71 -19.70
CA THR A 8 -2.30 6.93 -20.30
C THR A 8 -3.01 6.69 -21.63
N MET A 9 -2.59 5.69 -22.39
CA MET A 9 -3.03 5.49 -23.78
C MET A 9 -4.05 4.37 -23.99
N SER A 10 -4.14 3.45 -23.06
CA SER A 10 -4.99 2.26 -23.20
C SER A 10 -6.31 2.39 -22.46
N SER A 11 -7.40 1.89 -23.07
CA SER A 11 -8.71 1.78 -22.40
C SER A 11 -8.75 0.61 -21.42
N ARG A 12 -8.04 -0.48 -21.71
CA ARG A 12 -7.89 -1.67 -20.86
C ARG A 12 -6.47 -2.19 -20.96
N ILE A 13 -5.96 -2.70 -19.85
CA ILE A 13 -4.60 -3.24 -19.74
C ILE A 13 -4.65 -4.63 -19.11
N ALA A 14 -3.90 -5.56 -19.67
CA ALA A 14 -3.68 -6.88 -19.11
C ALA A 14 -2.31 -6.92 -18.42
N VAL A 15 -2.27 -7.34 -17.18
CA VAL A 15 -1.05 -7.59 -16.43
C VAL A 15 -0.76 -9.08 -16.43
N PHE A 16 0.39 -9.47 -16.97
CA PHE A 16 0.81 -10.86 -17.08
C PHE A 16 1.88 -11.19 -16.05
N ASN A 17 1.80 -12.37 -15.50
CA ASN A 17 2.87 -12.99 -14.73
C ASN A 17 2.83 -14.50 -14.92
N ASP A 18 3.99 -15.09 -15.12
CA ASP A 18 4.15 -16.54 -15.27
C ASP A 18 3.19 -17.15 -16.33
N GLY A 19 3.10 -16.47 -17.47
CA GLY A 19 2.26 -16.89 -18.59
C GLY A 19 0.75 -16.78 -18.37
N LYS A 20 0.33 -16.17 -17.26
CA LYS A 20 -1.09 -16.01 -16.93
C LYS A 20 -1.46 -14.54 -16.78
N VAL A 21 -2.68 -14.22 -17.23
CA VAL A 21 -3.25 -12.89 -16.95
C VAL A 21 -3.60 -12.79 -15.48
N GLN A 22 -2.96 -11.87 -14.78
CA GLN A 22 -3.22 -11.60 -13.37
C GLN A 22 -4.44 -10.70 -13.19
N GLN A 23 -4.55 -9.70 -14.03
CA GLN A 23 -5.69 -8.78 -14.06
C GLN A 23 -5.82 -8.14 -15.43
N LEU A 24 -7.06 -7.95 -15.88
CA LEU A 24 -7.43 -7.19 -17.07
C LEU A 24 -8.45 -6.14 -16.65
N SER A 25 -8.06 -4.88 -16.66
CA SER A 25 -8.90 -3.78 -16.17
C SER A 25 -8.54 -2.44 -16.83
N THR A 26 -9.35 -1.44 -16.57
CA THR A 26 -9.03 -0.05 -16.91
C THR A 26 -7.83 0.42 -16.08
N PRO A 27 -7.07 1.44 -16.54
CA PRO A 27 -5.89 1.94 -15.81
C PRO A 27 -6.16 2.35 -14.36
N ASP A 28 -7.27 3.03 -14.11
CA ASP A 28 -7.68 3.45 -12.76
C ASP A 28 -7.93 2.25 -11.83
N LYS A 29 -8.60 1.21 -12.33
CA LYS A 29 -8.86 0.00 -11.54
C LYS A 29 -7.61 -0.81 -11.27
N LEU A 30 -6.67 -0.88 -12.20
CA LEU A 30 -5.39 -1.54 -11.96
C LEU A 30 -4.62 -0.87 -10.82
N TYR A 31 -4.69 0.45 -10.75
CA TYR A 31 -4.03 1.23 -9.71
C TYR A 31 -4.78 1.18 -8.37
N GLU A 32 -6.08 1.46 -8.38
CA GLU A 32 -6.89 1.59 -7.17
C GLU A 32 -7.38 0.24 -6.62
N GLU A 33 -7.62 -0.73 -7.50
CA GLU A 33 -8.21 -2.02 -7.16
C GLU A 33 -7.37 -3.22 -7.66
N PRO A 34 -6.07 -3.30 -7.33
CA PRO A 34 -5.27 -4.47 -7.69
C PRO A 34 -5.80 -5.71 -6.97
N VAL A 35 -5.85 -6.84 -7.69
CA VAL A 35 -6.42 -8.10 -7.17
C VAL A 35 -5.42 -8.93 -6.36
N ASN A 36 -4.13 -8.71 -6.56
CA ASN A 36 -3.07 -9.37 -5.80
C ASN A 36 -1.87 -8.44 -5.62
N SER A 37 -0.92 -8.84 -4.78
CA SER A 37 0.24 -8.01 -4.49
C SER A 37 1.17 -7.84 -5.69
N PHE A 38 1.23 -8.80 -6.59
CA PHE A 38 1.98 -8.67 -7.84
C PHE A 38 1.50 -7.46 -8.66
N VAL A 39 0.19 -7.37 -8.90
CA VAL A 39 -0.39 -6.24 -9.65
C VAL A 39 -0.17 -4.92 -8.92
N ALA A 40 -0.38 -4.91 -7.60
CA ALA A 40 -0.20 -3.70 -6.78
C ALA A 40 1.24 -3.16 -6.88
N GLU A 41 2.23 -4.04 -6.78
CA GLU A 41 3.66 -3.67 -6.85
C GLU A 41 4.09 -3.29 -8.27
N PHE A 42 3.54 -3.98 -9.28
CA PHE A 42 3.91 -3.77 -10.68
C PHE A 42 3.39 -2.44 -11.24
N ILE A 43 2.19 -2.01 -10.86
CA ILE A 43 1.51 -0.86 -11.47
C ILE A 43 1.97 0.49 -10.93
N GLY A 44 2.57 0.57 -9.76
CA GLY A 44 3.02 1.86 -9.24
C GLY A 44 3.61 1.77 -7.84
N GLU A 45 3.98 2.91 -7.29
CA GLU A 45 4.47 2.99 -5.92
C GLU A 45 3.43 2.45 -4.94
N ASN A 46 3.90 1.65 -3.99
CA ASN A 46 3.05 0.96 -3.07
C ASN A 46 3.75 0.74 -1.74
N ASN A 47 3.04 0.96 -0.64
CA ASN A 47 3.49 0.57 0.68
C ASN A 47 2.98 -0.84 0.96
N THR A 48 3.89 -1.74 1.32
CA THR A 48 3.56 -3.14 1.53
C THR A 48 3.97 -3.60 2.92
N PHE A 49 3.06 -4.31 3.58
CA PHE A 49 3.30 -4.94 4.87
C PHE A 49 2.94 -6.42 4.82
N ALA A 50 3.91 -7.28 5.07
CA ALA A 50 3.69 -8.72 5.17
C ALA A 50 3.12 -9.07 6.55
N GLY A 51 2.16 -9.99 6.57
CA GLY A 51 1.53 -10.41 7.80
C GLY A 51 0.62 -11.61 7.65
N GLU A 52 -0.14 -11.87 8.69
CA GLU A 52 -1.09 -12.97 8.78
C GLU A 52 -2.45 -12.45 9.25
N VAL A 53 -3.50 -12.91 8.61
CA VAL A 53 -4.88 -12.59 8.98
C VAL A 53 -5.24 -13.24 10.32
N THR A 54 -5.60 -12.42 11.30
CA THR A 54 -5.98 -12.88 12.64
C THR A 54 -7.49 -12.85 12.89
N ASP A 55 -8.22 -12.01 12.16
CA ASP A 55 -9.67 -11.92 12.24
C ASP A 55 -10.25 -11.36 10.95
N ILE A 56 -11.45 -11.81 10.59
CA ILE A 56 -12.26 -11.26 9.50
C ILE A 56 -13.68 -11.09 10.03
N SER A 57 -14.15 -9.84 10.07
CA SER A 57 -15.50 -9.52 10.51
C SER A 57 -15.94 -8.14 10.03
N GLY A 58 -17.23 -7.98 9.74
CA GLY A 58 -17.80 -6.70 9.36
C GLY A 58 -17.20 -6.06 8.10
N GLY A 59 -16.74 -6.88 7.15
CA GLY A 59 -16.10 -6.39 5.91
C GLY A 59 -14.67 -5.91 6.10
N LYS A 60 -14.07 -6.14 7.27
CA LYS A 60 -12.70 -5.77 7.62
C LYS A 60 -11.92 -6.99 8.08
N CYS A 61 -10.60 -6.95 7.94
CA CYS A 61 -9.74 -7.95 8.55
C CYS A 61 -8.64 -7.31 9.38
N LYS A 62 -8.22 -8.01 10.42
CA LYS A 62 -7.05 -7.67 11.22
C LYS A 62 -5.87 -8.46 10.71
N VAL A 63 -4.78 -7.78 10.46
CA VAL A 63 -3.53 -8.39 9.99
C VAL A 63 -2.44 -8.13 11.02
N LYS A 64 -1.91 -9.20 11.60
CA LYS A 64 -0.74 -9.16 12.46
C LYS A 64 0.51 -9.14 11.59
N LEU A 65 1.28 -8.08 11.66
CA LEU A 65 2.48 -7.90 10.83
C LEU A 65 3.66 -8.73 11.31
N GLU A 66 4.43 -9.26 10.39
CA GLU A 66 5.67 -10.02 10.70
C GLU A 66 6.66 -9.18 11.49
N ALA A 67 6.78 -7.90 11.17
CA ALA A 67 7.67 -6.96 11.86
C ALA A 67 7.12 -6.46 13.20
N GLY A 68 5.91 -6.86 13.58
CA GLY A 68 5.20 -6.40 14.77
C GLY A 68 4.14 -5.34 14.46
N GLY A 69 3.13 -5.28 15.33
CA GLY A 69 1.99 -4.40 15.13
C GLY A 69 0.84 -5.03 14.35
N GLU A 70 -0.22 -4.27 14.20
CA GLU A 70 -1.47 -4.72 13.58
C GLU A 70 -2.01 -3.64 12.65
N ILE A 71 -2.56 -4.06 11.52
CA ILE A 71 -3.27 -3.19 10.58
C ILE A 71 -4.69 -3.73 10.38
N ILE A 72 -5.67 -2.82 10.38
CA ILE A 72 -7.04 -3.12 9.98
C ILE A 72 -7.16 -2.83 8.48
N SER A 73 -7.56 -3.83 7.71
CA SER A 73 -7.53 -3.81 6.24
C SER A 73 -8.84 -4.27 5.62
N ASN A 74 -8.96 -4.05 4.33
CA ASN A 74 -10.03 -4.57 3.50
C ASN A 74 -9.62 -5.96 2.95
N PRO A 75 -10.33 -7.05 3.27
CA PRO A 75 -10.02 -8.38 2.77
C PRO A 75 -10.42 -8.52 1.30
N ILE A 76 -9.45 -8.44 0.40
CA ILE A 76 -9.68 -8.53 -1.05
C ILE A 76 -9.47 -9.96 -1.55
N SER A 77 -8.28 -10.51 -1.35
CA SER A 77 -7.92 -11.86 -1.82
C SER A 77 -7.70 -12.85 -0.66
N VAL A 78 -8.06 -12.49 0.55
CA VAL A 78 -7.98 -13.33 1.74
C VAL A 78 -9.39 -13.66 2.23
N LYS A 79 -9.59 -14.90 2.69
CA LYS A 79 -10.92 -15.43 3.08
C LYS A 79 -10.99 -15.96 4.49
N SER A 80 -9.86 -16.32 5.09
CA SER A 80 -9.82 -17.06 6.35
C SER A 80 -8.72 -16.57 7.28
N LYS A 81 -8.93 -16.72 8.58
CA LYS A 81 -7.88 -16.58 9.59
C LYS A 81 -6.71 -17.50 9.29
N GLY A 82 -5.51 -17.06 9.56
CA GLY A 82 -4.27 -17.81 9.35
C GLY A 82 -3.68 -17.68 7.97
N GLU A 83 -4.39 -17.06 7.02
CA GLU A 83 -3.81 -16.82 5.70
C GLU A 83 -2.70 -15.77 5.77
N LYS A 84 -1.63 -16.04 5.04
CA LYS A 84 -0.57 -15.06 4.78
C LYS A 84 -1.08 -14.01 3.81
N THR A 85 -0.71 -12.77 4.04
CA THR A 85 -1.14 -11.65 3.20
C THR A 85 -0.07 -10.59 3.10
N LYS A 86 -0.18 -9.77 2.08
CA LYS A 86 0.51 -8.48 1.98
C LYS A 86 -0.54 -7.38 1.95
N VAL A 87 -0.46 -6.49 2.92
CA VAL A 87 -1.31 -5.29 2.95
C VAL A 87 -0.68 -4.24 2.06
N SER A 88 -1.46 -3.75 1.12
CA SER A 88 -1.07 -2.75 0.12
C SER A 88 -1.75 -1.42 0.43
N LEU A 89 -0.96 -0.36 0.51
CA LEU A 89 -1.44 1.01 0.73
C LEU A 89 -0.72 1.98 -0.20
N ARG A 90 -1.47 2.70 -1.01
CA ARG A 90 -0.89 3.71 -1.90
C ARG A 90 -0.40 4.92 -1.10
N PRO A 91 0.73 5.54 -1.49
CA PRO A 91 1.35 6.64 -0.75
C PRO A 91 0.42 7.83 -0.47
N GLU A 92 -0.46 8.16 -1.39
CA GLU A 92 -1.40 9.28 -1.28
C GLU A 92 -2.61 9.00 -0.39
N ARG A 93 -2.82 7.74 0.02
CA ARG A 93 -3.95 7.34 0.86
C ARG A 93 -3.68 7.46 2.35
N ALA A 94 -2.44 7.61 2.74
CA ALA A 94 -2.06 7.85 4.13
C ALA A 94 -2.01 9.35 4.43
N ILE A 95 -2.45 9.75 5.61
CA ILE A 95 -2.59 11.15 6.03
C ILE A 95 -1.68 11.41 7.24
N ILE A 96 -0.97 12.55 7.21
CA ILE A 96 -0.17 13.01 8.33
C ILE A 96 -1.07 13.67 9.37
N ASP A 97 -0.85 13.34 10.63
CA ASP A 97 -1.54 13.91 11.80
C ASP A 97 -3.05 14.04 11.58
N PRO A 98 -3.75 12.95 11.28
CA PRO A 98 -5.17 13.04 11.01
C PRO A 98 -5.94 13.54 12.24
N GLU A 99 -6.77 14.56 12.05
CA GLU A 99 -7.64 15.08 13.09
C GLU A 99 -8.81 14.14 13.36
N GLU A 100 -9.26 13.46 12.32
CA GLU A 100 -10.38 12.52 12.39
C GLU A 100 -9.95 11.16 12.95
N LYS A 101 -10.93 10.44 13.49
CA LYS A 101 -10.75 9.06 13.91
C LYS A 101 -10.57 8.18 12.67
N MET A 102 -9.47 7.45 12.60
CA MET A 102 -9.18 6.51 11.53
C MET A 102 -9.02 5.10 12.06
N ASP A 103 -9.26 4.10 11.22
CA ASP A 103 -9.08 2.69 11.58
C ASP A 103 -7.63 2.37 11.98
N ASN A 104 -6.67 3.03 11.33
CA ASN A 104 -5.26 2.86 11.61
C ASN A 104 -4.62 4.20 11.93
N LYS A 105 -3.89 4.26 13.03
CA LYS A 105 -3.01 5.39 13.39
C LYS A 105 -1.73 4.84 13.98
N HIS A 106 -0.61 5.22 13.40
CA HIS A 106 0.71 4.75 13.83
C HIS A 106 1.73 5.88 13.80
N LYS A 107 2.72 5.79 14.66
CA LYS A 107 3.86 6.71 14.65
C LYS A 107 4.91 6.22 13.65
N GLY A 108 5.44 7.13 12.85
CA GLY A 108 6.55 6.87 11.95
C GLY A 108 7.66 7.90 12.15
N LYS A 109 8.89 7.46 11.96
CA LYS A 109 10.06 8.33 12.00
C LYS A 109 10.42 8.76 10.59
N ILE A 110 10.55 10.06 10.37
CA ILE A 110 10.92 10.63 9.07
C ILE A 110 12.42 10.37 8.81
N GLU A 111 12.70 9.65 7.72
CA GLU A 111 14.06 9.32 7.29
C GLU A 111 14.55 10.23 6.16
N GLU A 112 13.67 10.64 5.26
CA GLU A 112 14.01 11.45 4.09
C GLU A 112 12.81 12.25 3.60
N ILE A 113 13.07 13.45 3.10
CA ILE A 113 12.06 14.31 2.46
C ILE A 113 12.60 14.77 1.11
N ILE A 114 11.83 14.54 0.04
CA ILE A 114 12.14 15.01 -1.31
C ILE A 114 11.01 15.90 -1.78
N TYR A 115 11.32 17.14 -2.09
CA TYR A 115 10.35 18.10 -2.61
C TYR A 115 10.21 17.98 -4.13
N HIS A 116 8.98 17.77 -4.57
CA HIS A 116 8.58 17.86 -5.96
C HIS A 116 7.74 19.11 -6.17
N GLY A 117 7.44 19.46 -7.42
CA GLY A 117 6.76 20.71 -7.73
C GLY A 117 5.39 20.87 -7.05
N ASP A 118 4.62 19.82 -6.95
CA ASP A 118 3.25 19.80 -6.44
C ASP A 118 3.09 19.09 -5.10
N HIS A 119 4.07 18.30 -4.66
CA HIS A 119 4.03 17.52 -3.43
C HIS A 119 5.42 17.33 -2.82
N ALA A 120 5.46 16.89 -1.57
CA ALA A 120 6.65 16.35 -0.93
C ALA A 120 6.50 14.83 -0.80
N ARG A 121 7.56 14.10 -1.15
CA ARG A 121 7.67 12.66 -0.97
C ARG A 121 8.44 12.41 0.32
N VAL A 122 7.78 11.82 1.31
CA VAL A 122 8.34 11.59 2.63
C VAL A 122 8.53 10.09 2.85
N ARG A 123 9.76 9.68 3.14
CA ARG A 123 10.07 8.29 3.50
C ARG A 123 10.15 8.17 5.02
N LEU A 124 9.41 7.19 5.54
CA LEU A 124 9.28 6.93 6.97
C LEU A 124 9.74 5.52 7.31
N ASN A 125 10.17 5.35 8.56
CA ASN A 125 10.18 4.05 9.21
C ASN A 125 8.88 3.92 10.03
N LEU A 126 7.98 3.05 9.57
CA LEU A 126 6.66 2.88 10.18
C LEU A 126 6.31 1.39 10.23
N LEU A 127 5.97 0.90 11.43
CA LEU A 127 5.62 -0.51 11.67
C LEU A 127 6.67 -1.49 11.11
N GLY A 128 7.95 -1.14 11.23
CA GLY A 128 9.06 -1.95 10.73
C GLY A 128 9.34 -1.83 9.23
N ASN A 129 8.50 -1.12 8.48
CA ASN A 129 8.76 -0.79 7.08
C ASN A 129 9.54 0.52 6.99
N LYS A 130 10.82 0.41 6.66
CA LYS A 130 11.74 1.56 6.51
C LYS A 130 11.56 2.30 5.18
N GLU A 131 10.82 1.72 4.25
CA GLU A 131 10.56 2.25 2.92
C GLU A 131 9.11 2.78 2.76
N PHE A 132 8.44 3.07 3.87
CA PHE A 132 7.09 3.61 3.84
C PHE A 132 7.10 5.02 3.26
N ILE A 133 6.32 5.23 2.19
CA ILE A 133 6.26 6.49 1.44
C ILE A 133 4.92 7.18 1.66
N LEU A 134 5.00 8.48 1.99
CA LEU A 134 3.87 9.40 1.94
C LEU A 134 4.05 10.38 0.79
N LYS A 135 2.96 10.75 0.15
CA LYS A 135 2.89 11.90 -0.74
C LYS A 135 2.04 12.98 -0.08
N VAL A 136 2.66 14.10 0.27
CA VAL A 136 2.01 15.21 0.96
C VAL A 136 1.89 16.37 -0.03
N PRO A 137 0.65 16.79 -0.38
CA PRO A 137 0.46 17.94 -1.24
C PRO A 137 1.09 19.21 -0.66
N ASN A 138 1.68 20.05 -1.49
CA ASN A 138 2.30 21.31 -1.02
C ASN A 138 1.31 22.24 -0.32
N SER A 139 0.03 22.19 -0.71
CA SER A 139 -1.04 22.93 -0.03
C SER A 139 -1.27 22.50 1.42
N SER A 140 -0.85 21.29 1.77
CA SER A 140 -0.92 20.72 3.12
C SER A 140 0.44 20.72 3.81
N ALA A 141 1.45 21.36 3.21
CA ALA A 141 2.81 21.37 3.73
C ALA A 141 2.85 22.01 5.11
N ARG A 142 3.08 21.19 6.11
CA ARG A 142 3.33 21.64 7.47
C ARG A 142 4.81 21.98 7.59
N MET A 143 5.08 23.11 8.20
CA MET A 143 6.45 23.62 8.37
C MET A 143 7.30 22.79 9.36
N ASP A 144 6.70 21.82 10.04
CA ASP A 144 7.31 20.99 11.07
C ASP A 144 7.73 19.58 10.60
N ILE A 145 7.59 19.28 9.31
CA ILE A 145 8.08 18.02 8.74
C ILE A 145 9.58 18.10 8.57
N LYS A 146 10.31 17.39 9.42
CA LYS A 146 11.78 17.37 9.42
C LYS A 146 12.32 15.97 9.60
N ARG A 147 13.43 15.68 8.92
CA ARG A 147 14.16 14.42 9.10
C ARG A 147 14.45 14.17 10.58
N GLY A 148 14.20 12.96 11.03
CA GLY A 148 14.42 12.53 12.41
C GLY A 148 13.24 12.72 13.35
N ASN A 149 12.24 13.53 12.95
CA ASN A 149 11.04 13.73 13.75
C ASN A 149 10.10 12.53 13.63
N GLU A 150 9.34 12.29 14.68
CA GLU A 150 8.20 11.37 14.65
C GLU A 150 6.93 12.11 14.27
N ILE A 151 6.12 11.46 13.43
CA ILE A 151 4.80 11.95 13.06
C ILE A 151 3.78 10.83 13.20
N LYS A 152 2.52 11.20 13.39
CA LYS A 152 1.41 10.26 13.32
C LYS A 152 0.94 10.15 11.88
N VAL A 153 0.68 8.94 11.45
CA VAL A 153 0.16 8.63 10.12
C VAL A 153 -1.09 7.78 10.28
N GLY A 154 -2.13 8.12 9.56
CA GLY A 154 -3.39 7.40 9.62
C GLY A 154 -3.95 7.06 8.25
N TRP A 155 -4.74 6.00 8.19
CA TRP A 155 -5.50 5.58 7.01
C TRP A 155 -6.69 4.72 7.42
N ASN A 156 -7.66 4.65 6.55
CA ASN A 156 -8.83 3.80 6.76
C ASN A 156 -8.64 2.41 6.17
N SER A 157 -9.39 1.46 6.70
CA SER A 157 -9.28 0.05 6.31
C SER A 157 -9.57 -0.17 4.82
N HIS A 158 -10.51 0.56 4.24
CA HIS A 158 -10.86 0.39 2.82
C HIS A 158 -9.74 0.78 1.86
N ASP A 159 -8.81 1.64 2.29
CA ASP A 159 -7.63 2.04 1.51
C ASP A 159 -6.46 1.07 1.65
N ALA A 160 -6.48 0.23 2.69
CA ALA A 160 -5.46 -0.78 2.96
C ALA A 160 -5.96 -2.15 2.52
N ARG A 161 -5.47 -2.66 1.40
CA ARG A 161 -5.94 -3.88 0.77
C ARG A 161 -5.12 -5.09 1.23
N ALA A 162 -5.78 -6.07 1.85
CA ALA A 162 -5.15 -7.35 2.19
C ALA A 162 -5.24 -8.29 0.99
N LEU A 163 -4.10 -8.53 0.37
CA LEU A 163 -3.97 -9.21 -0.92
C LEU A 163 -3.28 -10.57 -0.79
N ASP A 164 -3.51 -11.44 -1.78
CA ASP A 164 -2.71 -12.64 -2.00
C ASP A 164 -1.22 -12.24 -2.06
N PRO A 165 -0.33 -12.89 -1.28
CA PRO A 165 1.06 -12.44 -1.11
C PRO A 165 1.99 -12.69 -2.30
N LYS A 166 1.48 -12.97 -3.49
CA LYS A 166 2.30 -13.08 -4.70
C LYS A 166 3.04 -11.78 -4.98
N SER A 167 4.35 -11.86 -5.11
CA SER A 167 5.25 -10.75 -5.39
C SER A 167 5.89 -10.92 -6.76
N ILE A 168 6.32 -9.80 -7.38
CA ILE A 168 7.15 -9.81 -8.59
C ILE A 168 8.47 -10.55 -8.38
N TRP A 169 8.90 -10.70 -7.14
CA TRP A 169 10.15 -11.38 -6.76
C TRP A 169 9.93 -12.82 -6.29
N ASP A 170 8.70 -13.27 -6.27
CA ASP A 170 8.37 -14.63 -5.85
C ASP A 170 8.49 -15.59 -7.04
N TRP A 171 9.70 -16.12 -7.21
CA TRP A 171 10.04 -17.10 -8.23
C TRP A 171 9.78 -18.54 -7.78
N SER A 172 9.05 -18.75 -6.70
CA SER A 172 8.67 -20.09 -6.25
C SER A 172 7.68 -20.69 -7.26
N VAL A 173 8.23 -21.41 -8.20
CA VAL A 173 7.46 -22.17 -9.16
C VAL A 173 6.90 -23.39 -8.41
N SER A 174 5.61 -23.36 -8.13
CA SER A 174 4.90 -24.59 -7.81
C SER A 174 4.68 -25.35 -9.10
N TYR A 175 5.44 -26.40 -9.33
CA TYR A 175 5.16 -27.38 -10.36
C TYR A 175 3.97 -28.25 -9.92
#